data_9d1b180e6fc43b4a07a11fac5899ed0b
#
_entry.id   9d1b180e6fc43b4a07a11fac5899ed0b
#
_cell.length_a   1.000
_cell.length_b   1.000
_cell.length_c   1.000
_cell.angle_alpha   90.00
_cell.angle_beta   90.00
_cell.angle_gamma   90.00
#
_symmetry.space_group_name_H-M   'P 1'
#
loop_
_entity.id
_entity.type
_entity.pdbx_description
1 polymer ?
#
loop_
_entity_poly.entity_id
_entity_poly.type
_entity_poly.pdbx_seq_one_letter_code
_entity_poly.pdbx_strand_id
1 'polypeptide(L)'
;MSRRILALALIAVFAALLVGGCSDTKEETVEYTIRDYYSAYNAEDWDICLGHIDDTDNVGAATIESVLKMARAATGEVIVESVTNVNVTGSTATADVKITFGGQSETKEYPLVKKDGSWKISWQ
;
A
#
# COMPACT_ATOMS: atom_id res chain seq x y z
N MET A 1 39.49 -17.57 19.65
CA MET A 1 38.85 -18.65 18.88
C MET A 1 37.34 -18.56 18.91
N SER A 2 36.73 -18.44 20.10
CA SER A 2 35.26 -18.31 20.22
C SER A 2 34.69 -17.06 19.55
N ARG A 3 35.42 -15.98 19.47
CA ARG A 3 34.97 -14.72 18.84
C ARG A 3 34.79 -14.87 17.33
N ARG A 4 35.59 -15.70 16.68
CA ARG A 4 35.49 -15.92 15.23
C ARG A 4 34.25 -16.75 14.87
N ILE A 5 33.92 -17.69 15.75
CA ILE A 5 32.73 -18.53 15.58
C ILE A 5 31.47 -17.70 15.76
N LEU A 6 31.46 -16.78 16.73
CA LEU A 6 30.37 -15.84 16.96
C LEU A 6 30.14 -14.91 15.78
N ALA A 7 31.22 -14.42 15.16
CA ALA A 7 31.12 -13.55 13.99
C ALA A 7 30.51 -14.28 12.79
N LEU A 8 30.86 -15.54 12.59
CA LEU A 8 30.31 -16.36 11.53
C LEU A 8 28.82 -16.64 11.76
N ALA A 9 28.43 -16.90 13.01
CA ALA A 9 27.03 -17.10 13.36
C ALA A 9 26.20 -15.83 13.11
N LEU A 10 26.77 -14.68 13.40
CA LEU A 10 26.12 -13.38 13.15
C LEU A 10 25.88 -13.13 11.66
N ILE A 11 26.85 -13.48 10.82
CA ILE A 11 26.73 -13.34 9.37
C ILE A 11 25.63 -14.27 8.84
N ALA A 12 25.54 -15.49 9.34
CA ALA A 12 24.51 -16.43 8.94
C ALA A 12 23.09 -15.93 9.30
N VAL A 13 22.94 -15.37 10.49
CA VAL A 13 21.67 -14.80 10.95
C VAL A 13 21.27 -13.59 10.08
N PHE A 14 22.24 -12.75 9.73
CA PHE A 14 21.98 -11.59 8.88
C PHE A 14 21.54 -12.03 7.49
N ALA A 15 22.17 -13.03 6.91
CA ALA A 15 21.77 -13.57 5.60
C ALA A 15 20.36 -14.15 5.63
N ALA A 16 19.98 -14.82 6.71
CA ALA A 16 18.63 -15.35 6.88
C ALA A 16 17.58 -14.24 6.96
N LEU A 17 17.89 -13.15 7.63
CA LEU A 17 17.02 -11.98 7.70
C LEU A 17 16.82 -11.33 6.34
N LEU A 18 17.86 -11.25 5.51
CA LEU A 18 17.75 -10.72 4.15
C LEU A 18 16.85 -11.59 3.27
N VAL A 19 16.96 -12.89 3.39
CA VAL A 19 16.11 -13.82 2.64
C VAL A 19 14.67 -13.74 3.12
N GLY A 20 14.45 -13.64 4.43
CA GLY A 20 13.13 -13.43 5.03
C GLY A 20 12.51 -12.12 4.55
N GLY A 21 13.28 -11.02 4.52
CA GLY A 21 12.83 -9.73 4.01
C GLY A 21 12.36 -9.79 2.55
N CYS A 22 13.04 -10.55 1.69
CA CYS A 22 12.64 -10.72 0.30
C CYS A 22 11.32 -11.47 0.14
N SER A 23 11.00 -12.43 1.01
CA SER A 23 9.75 -13.19 0.93
C SER A 23 8.54 -12.38 1.39
N ASP A 24 8.72 -11.40 2.28
CA ASP A 24 7.65 -10.55 2.82
C ASP A 24 7.40 -9.31 1.94
N THR A 25 8.21 -9.07 0.93
CA THR A 25 8.18 -7.86 0.09
C THR A 25 6.85 -7.64 -0.60
N LYS A 26 6.11 -8.69 -0.95
CA LYS A 26 4.82 -8.58 -1.65
C LYS A 26 3.77 -7.90 -0.79
N GLU A 27 3.62 -8.32 0.46
CA GLU A 27 2.66 -7.73 1.39
C GLU A 27 3.06 -6.31 1.77
N GLU A 28 4.35 -6.09 2.06
CA GLU A 28 4.88 -4.76 2.36
C GLU A 28 4.68 -3.79 1.19
N THR A 29 4.80 -4.26 -0.04
CA THR A 29 4.60 -3.44 -1.23
C THR A 29 3.15 -3.03 -1.40
N VAL A 30 2.21 -3.93 -1.11
CA VAL A 30 0.77 -3.62 -1.11
C VAL A 30 0.47 -2.57 -0.04
N GLU A 31 0.95 -2.77 1.18
CA GLU A 31 0.77 -1.81 2.27
C GLU A 31 1.37 -0.44 1.93
N TYR A 32 2.58 -0.43 1.36
CA TYR A 32 3.24 0.80 0.95
C TYR A 32 2.40 1.57 -0.08
N THR A 33 1.86 0.87 -1.07
CA THR A 33 1.00 1.49 -2.10
C THR A 33 -0.19 2.20 -1.46
N ILE A 34 -0.87 1.54 -0.53
CA ILE A 34 -2.03 2.10 0.15
C ILE A 34 -1.63 3.31 1.01
N ARG A 35 -0.56 3.20 1.78
CA ARG A 35 -0.10 4.30 2.64
C ARG A 35 0.41 5.49 1.85
N ASP A 36 1.13 5.25 0.77
CA ASP A 36 1.64 6.33 -0.08
C ASP A 36 0.50 7.02 -0.84
N TYR A 37 -0.49 6.25 -1.28
CA TYR A 37 -1.70 6.80 -1.87
C TYR A 37 -2.38 7.80 -0.92
N TYR A 38 -2.60 7.43 0.33
CA TYR A 38 -3.25 8.33 1.28
C TYR A 38 -2.35 9.48 1.72
N SER A 39 -1.05 9.30 1.77
CA SER A 39 -0.10 10.38 2.01
C SER A 39 -0.22 11.45 0.91
N ALA A 40 -0.27 11.01 -0.35
CA ALA A 40 -0.47 11.90 -1.48
C ALA A 40 -1.86 12.55 -1.48
N TYR A 41 -2.89 11.79 -1.12
CA TYR A 41 -4.25 12.27 -0.97
C TYR A 41 -4.34 13.40 0.06
N ASN A 42 -3.70 13.21 1.22
CA ASN A 42 -3.68 14.22 2.28
C ASN A 42 -2.92 15.47 1.84
N ALA A 43 -1.86 15.31 1.08
CA ALA A 43 -1.08 16.42 0.53
C ALA A 43 -1.71 17.06 -0.71
N GLU A 44 -2.82 16.49 -1.19
CA GLU A 44 -3.50 16.93 -2.40
C GLU A 44 -2.60 16.84 -3.65
N ASP A 45 -1.70 15.86 -3.65
CA ASP A 45 -0.83 15.56 -4.79
C ASP A 45 -1.54 14.52 -5.68
N TRP A 46 -2.39 15.02 -6.55
CA TRP A 46 -3.29 14.18 -7.34
C TRP A 46 -2.56 13.35 -8.38
N ASP A 47 -1.45 13.83 -8.90
CA ASP A 47 -0.65 13.05 -9.86
C ASP A 47 -0.08 11.79 -9.21
N ILE A 48 0.41 11.89 -7.98
CA ILE A 48 0.90 10.73 -7.24
C ILE A 48 -0.26 9.80 -6.88
N CYS A 49 -1.40 10.35 -6.42
CA CYS A 49 -2.59 9.55 -6.16
C CYS A 49 -2.99 8.73 -7.38
N LEU A 50 -3.11 9.37 -8.53
CA LEU A 50 -3.49 8.70 -9.78
C LEU A 50 -2.45 7.66 -10.20
N GLY A 51 -1.18 7.89 -9.90
CA GLY A 51 -0.11 6.94 -10.15
C GLY A 51 -0.26 5.63 -9.36
N HIS A 52 -0.99 5.64 -8.25
CA HIS A 52 -1.27 4.47 -7.42
C HIS A 52 -2.61 3.81 -7.72
N ILE A 53 -3.35 4.30 -8.70
CA ILE A 53 -4.68 3.79 -9.06
C ILE A 53 -4.64 3.15 -10.43
N ASP A 54 -5.29 2.00 -10.56
CA ASP A 54 -5.62 1.39 -11.85
C ASP A 54 -7.08 1.72 -12.16
N ASP A 55 -7.32 2.36 -13.30
CA ASP A 55 -8.66 2.69 -13.78
C ASP A 55 -9.30 1.46 -14.41
N THR A 56 -9.69 0.51 -13.57
CA THR A 56 -10.19 -0.81 -13.99
C THR A 56 -11.48 -0.70 -14.81
N ASP A 57 -12.37 0.22 -14.43
CA ASP A 57 -13.64 0.42 -15.13
C ASP A 57 -13.56 1.48 -16.24
N ASN A 58 -12.38 1.99 -16.50
CA ASN A 58 -12.11 2.93 -17.59
C ASN A 58 -12.99 4.20 -17.53
N VAL A 59 -13.11 4.77 -16.35
CA VAL A 59 -13.91 5.99 -16.15
C VAL A 59 -13.14 7.28 -16.53
N GLY A 60 -11.83 7.19 -16.63
CA GLY A 60 -10.96 8.32 -17.00
C GLY A 60 -10.30 8.99 -15.80
N ALA A 61 -9.03 9.36 -15.97
CA ALA A 61 -8.22 9.96 -14.91
C ALA A 61 -8.82 11.27 -14.40
N ALA A 62 -9.35 12.10 -15.29
CA ALA A 62 -9.97 13.38 -14.90
C ALA A 62 -11.19 13.16 -14.01
N THR A 63 -11.98 12.12 -14.27
CA THR A 63 -13.15 11.76 -13.45
C THR A 63 -12.70 11.29 -12.07
N ILE A 64 -11.70 10.42 -12.00
CA ILE A 64 -11.16 9.94 -10.73
C ILE A 64 -10.61 11.11 -9.92
N GLU A 65 -9.82 11.98 -10.54
CA GLU A 65 -9.27 13.16 -9.86
C GLU A 65 -10.37 14.04 -9.27
N SER A 66 -11.43 14.30 -10.02
CA SER A 66 -12.57 15.08 -9.54
C SER A 66 -13.23 14.46 -8.32
N VAL A 67 -13.42 13.14 -8.33
CA VAL A 67 -14.00 12.41 -7.19
C VAL A 67 -13.08 12.51 -5.97
N LEU A 68 -11.77 12.34 -6.15
CA LEU A 68 -10.80 12.44 -5.06
C LEU A 68 -10.79 13.85 -4.46
N LYS A 69 -10.81 14.89 -5.28
CA LYS A 69 -10.86 16.28 -4.81
C LYS A 69 -12.11 16.56 -4.01
N MET A 70 -13.26 16.09 -4.46
CA MET A 70 -14.52 16.24 -3.74
C MET A 70 -14.49 15.50 -2.41
N ALA A 71 -13.99 14.27 -2.40
CA ALA A 71 -13.87 13.48 -1.17
C ALA A 71 -12.94 14.15 -0.16
N ARG A 72 -11.79 14.63 -0.62
CA ARG A 72 -10.83 15.31 0.24
C ARG A 72 -11.42 16.58 0.85
N ALA A 73 -12.14 17.36 0.08
CA ALA A 73 -12.81 18.57 0.56
C ALA A 73 -13.90 18.25 1.58
N ALA A 74 -14.62 17.14 1.41
CA ALA A 74 -15.71 16.75 2.27
C ALA A 74 -15.25 16.08 3.58
N THR A 75 -14.22 15.23 3.52
CA THR A 75 -13.80 14.40 4.66
C THR A 75 -12.54 14.88 5.36
N GLY A 76 -11.75 15.75 4.73
CA GLY A 76 -10.46 16.18 5.25
C GLY A 76 -9.39 15.10 5.08
N GLU A 77 -8.37 15.14 5.92
CA GLU A 77 -7.28 14.18 5.88
C GLU A 77 -7.74 12.79 6.35
N VAL A 78 -7.14 11.78 5.76
CA VAL A 78 -7.37 10.37 6.09
C VAL A 78 -6.13 9.80 6.74
N ILE A 79 -6.29 9.16 7.90
CA ILE A 79 -5.22 8.46 8.59
C ILE A 79 -5.40 6.97 8.35
N VAL A 80 -4.36 6.31 7.85
CA VAL A 80 -4.34 4.85 7.73
C VAL A 80 -3.89 4.26 9.05
N GLU A 81 -4.84 3.67 9.78
CA GLU A 81 -4.57 3.06 11.08
C GLU A 81 -3.85 1.72 10.93
N SER A 82 -4.32 0.89 10.01
CA SER A 82 -3.74 -0.43 9.78
C SER A 82 -4.07 -0.96 8.38
N VAL A 83 -3.19 -1.80 7.87
CA VAL A 83 -3.40 -2.60 6.67
C VAL A 83 -3.21 -4.06 7.08
N THR A 84 -4.26 -4.85 6.99
CA THR A 84 -4.28 -6.23 7.47
C THR A 84 -4.90 -7.16 6.42
N ASN A 85 -4.80 -8.47 6.66
CA ASN A 85 -5.38 -9.49 5.79
C ASN A 85 -5.00 -9.30 4.32
N VAL A 86 -3.72 -9.03 4.06
CA VAL A 86 -3.22 -8.89 2.70
C VAL A 86 -3.14 -10.27 2.06
N ASN A 87 -3.94 -10.49 1.02
CA ASN A 87 -3.97 -11.72 0.26
C ASN A 87 -3.50 -11.44 -1.16
N VAL A 88 -2.37 -12.03 -1.54
CA VAL A 88 -1.79 -11.87 -2.88
C VAL A 88 -1.98 -13.17 -3.65
N THR A 89 -2.60 -13.08 -4.82
CA THR A 89 -2.82 -14.20 -5.73
C THR A 89 -2.37 -13.78 -7.13
N GLY A 90 -1.15 -14.16 -7.52
CA GLY A 90 -0.59 -13.76 -8.81
C GLY A 90 -0.47 -12.25 -8.93
N SER A 91 -1.20 -11.66 -9.86
CA SER A 91 -1.19 -10.22 -10.14
C SER A 91 -2.36 -9.47 -9.50
N THR A 92 -3.10 -10.10 -8.59
CA THR A 92 -4.18 -9.46 -7.85
C THR A 92 -3.94 -9.57 -6.35
N ALA A 93 -4.51 -8.65 -5.61
CA ALA A 93 -4.43 -8.67 -4.15
C ALA A 93 -5.67 -8.02 -3.56
N THR A 94 -5.95 -8.37 -2.31
CA THR A 94 -6.93 -7.65 -1.48
C THR A 94 -6.27 -7.31 -0.16
N ALA A 95 -6.71 -6.23 0.47
CA ALA A 95 -6.22 -5.83 1.79
C ALA A 95 -7.35 -5.15 2.56
N ASP A 96 -7.42 -5.43 3.85
CA ASP A 96 -8.33 -4.72 4.75
C ASP A 96 -7.61 -3.48 5.26
N VAL A 97 -8.17 -2.32 5.00
CA VAL A 97 -7.59 -1.03 5.39
C VAL A 97 -8.51 -0.35 6.39
N LYS A 98 -7.99 -0.13 7.58
CA LYS A 98 -8.68 0.66 8.60
C LYS A 98 -8.22 2.10 8.46
N ILE A 99 -9.17 2.99 8.20
CA ILE A 99 -8.92 4.42 8.06
C ILE A 99 -9.74 5.22 9.08
N THR A 100 -9.21 6.37 9.45
CA THR A 100 -9.88 7.34 10.33
C THR A 100 -9.92 8.68 9.62
N PHE A 101 -11.10 9.28 9.58
CA PHE A 101 -11.30 10.61 9.04
C PHE A 101 -12.48 11.29 9.76
N GLY A 102 -12.36 12.58 10.04
CA GLY A 102 -13.43 13.34 10.70
C GLY A 102 -13.90 12.74 12.03
N GLY A 103 -13.00 12.11 12.80
CA GLY A 103 -13.33 11.48 14.06
C GLY A 103 -14.02 10.12 13.94
N GLN A 104 -14.18 9.60 12.72
CA GLN A 104 -14.79 8.31 12.44
C GLN A 104 -13.77 7.33 11.92
N SER A 105 -13.95 6.05 12.25
CA SER A 105 -13.11 4.97 11.73
C SER A 105 -13.95 4.00 10.93
N GLU A 106 -13.40 3.49 9.83
CA GLU A 106 -14.02 2.42 9.07
C GLU A 106 -12.95 1.49 8.51
N THR A 107 -13.35 0.25 8.25
CA THR A 107 -12.49 -0.74 7.61
C THR A 107 -13.10 -1.11 6.27
N LYS A 108 -12.29 -1.02 5.22
CA LYS A 108 -12.72 -1.38 3.85
C LYS A 108 -11.75 -2.39 3.28
N GLU A 109 -12.26 -3.31 2.48
CA GLU A 109 -11.44 -4.19 1.66
C GLU A 109 -11.10 -3.46 0.35
N TYR A 110 -9.81 -3.33 0.06
CA TYR A 110 -9.32 -2.71 -1.16
C TYR A 110 -8.83 -3.78 -2.12
N PRO A 111 -9.33 -3.79 -3.36
CA PRO A 111 -8.77 -4.62 -4.42
C PRO A 111 -7.57 -3.92 -5.05
N LEU A 112 -6.53 -4.70 -5.35
CA LEU A 112 -5.33 -4.21 -6.02
C LEU A 112 -4.98 -5.10 -7.20
N VAL A 113 -4.33 -4.51 -8.18
CA VAL A 113 -3.79 -5.23 -9.33
C VAL A 113 -2.33 -4.84 -9.52
N LYS A 114 -1.54 -5.78 -10.05
CA LYS A 114 -0.14 -5.53 -10.39
C LYS A 114 -0.04 -5.18 -11.87
N LYS A 115 0.47 -4.00 -12.15
CA LYS A 115 0.68 -3.50 -13.51
C LYS A 115 2.13 -3.05 -13.63
N ASP A 116 2.83 -3.55 -14.64
CA ASP A 116 4.23 -3.18 -14.93
C ASP A 116 5.15 -3.28 -13.71
N GLY A 117 4.95 -4.31 -12.91
CA GLY A 117 5.74 -4.57 -11.72
C GLY A 117 5.35 -3.78 -10.47
N SER A 118 4.30 -2.96 -10.54
CA SER A 118 3.85 -2.14 -9.41
C SER A 118 2.41 -2.46 -9.03
N TRP A 119 2.13 -2.47 -7.73
CA TRP A 119 0.77 -2.60 -7.24
C TRP A 119 0.01 -1.29 -7.43
N LYS A 120 -1.24 -1.42 -7.86
CA LYS A 120 -2.17 -0.30 -8.03
C LYS A 120 -3.47 -0.63 -7.33
N ILE A 121 -4.08 0.36 -6.70
CA ILE A 121 -5.44 0.23 -6.16
C ILE A 121 -6.41 0.20 -7.34
N SER A 122 -7.24 -0.84 -7.40
CA SER A 122 -8.20 -0.99 -8.49
C SER A 122 -9.40 -0.06 -8.26
N TRP A 123 -9.61 0.86 -9.17
CA TRP A 123 -10.76 1.76 -9.12
C TRP A 123 -11.94 1.10 -9.80
N GLN A 124 -12.94 0.77 -9.00
CA GLN A 124 -14.15 0.08 -9.45
C GLN A 124 -15.41 0.82 -9.02
#